data_797659a3b5e0b5d9a0ac241d04c4998e
#
_entry.id   797659a3b5e0b5d9a0ac241d04c4998e
#
_cell.length_a   1.000
_cell.length_b   1.000
_cell.length_c   1.000
_cell.angle_alpha   90.00
_cell.angle_beta   90.00
_cell.angle_gamma   90.00
#
_symmetry.space_group_name_H-M   'P 1'
#
loop_
_entity.id
_entity.type
_entity.pdbx_description
1 polymer ?
#
loop_
_entity_poly.entity_id
_entity_poly.type
_entity_poly.pdbx_seq_one_letter_code
_entity_poly.pdbx_strand_id
1 'polypeptide(L)'
;IDSNILVILNDNSMSISKNTGGFSNYLAKIWASKFYTSIRESGKTALRFIPSAKDFAKRAETHFKGMFTPGTLFEELGFNYIGPMDGHNLKEMLRTLETLKSVKGPKFLHLITKKGKGFAPAEKNPIEFHALNKIEKTKRKSNGIKYSSVFGSWLCSQLENQNDNLIAITPAMSEGSGMNEFAEKYPDNFYDVAIAEQHSMTF
;
A
#
# COMPACT_ATOMS: atom_id res chain seq x y z
N ILE A 1 19.58 14.55 2.27
CA ILE A 1 19.72 13.70 3.49
C ILE A 1 21.04 12.94 3.38
N ASP A 2 22.06 13.32 4.15
CA ASP A 2 23.39 12.66 4.15
C ASP A 2 23.50 11.48 5.13
N SER A 3 22.37 11.00 5.63
CA SER A 3 22.34 9.91 6.61
C SER A 3 22.42 8.54 5.94
N ASN A 4 23.26 7.66 6.49
CA ASN A 4 23.37 6.28 6.02
C ASN A 4 22.25 5.40 6.63
N ILE A 5 21.01 5.68 6.24
CA ILE A 5 19.80 4.98 6.72
C ILE A 5 19.26 4.01 5.68
N LEU A 6 18.55 3.00 6.13
CA LEU A 6 17.73 2.10 5.31
C LEU A 6 16.27 2.27 5.70
N VAL A 7 15.46 2.74 4.76
CA VAL A 7 13.99 2.75 4.87
C VAL A 7 13.47 1.53 4.14
N ILE A 8 12.61 0.76 4.79
CA ILE A 8 11.97 -0.42 4.20
C ILE A 8 10.47 -0.15 4.09
N LEU A 9 9.97 -0.08 2.85
CA LEU A 9 8.54 -0.03 2.56
C LEU A 9 8.01 -1.46 2.40
N ASN A 10 7.16 -1.88 3.32
CA ASN A 10 6.39 -3.11 3.21
C ASN A 10 5.03 -2.79 2.56
N ASP A 11 4.96 -2.91 1.24
CA ASP A 11 3.76 -2.64 0.47
C ASP A 11 2.94 -3.92 0.31
N ASN A 12 1.77 -3.96 0.94
CA ASN A 12 0.79 -5.04 0.79
C ASN A 12 -0.53 -4.54 0.18
N SER A 13 -0.52 -3.33 -0.41
CA SER A 13 -1.68 -2.67 -1.02
C SER A 13 -2.86 -2.46 -0.06
N MET A 14 -2.59 -2.50 1.25
CA MET A 14 -3.60 -2.35 2.29
C MET A 14 -3.06 -1.49 3.44
N SER A 15 -3.96 -0.73 4.04
CA SER A 15 -3.82 -0.24 5.40
C SER A 15 -4.59 -1.18 6.36
N ILE A 16 -5.59 -0.72 7.06
CA ILE A 16 -6.60 -1.58 7.72
C ILE A 16 -7.55 -2.07 6.64
N SER A 17 -8.15 -1.16 5.85
CA SER A 17 -8.89 -1.41 4.63
C SER A 17 -7.99 -1.42 3.37
N LYS A 18 -8.56 -1.63 2.19
CA LYS A 18 -7.83 -1.49 0.92
C LYS A 18 -7.43 -0.03 0.71
N ASN A 19 -6.21 0.17 0.21
CA ASN A 19 -5.74 1.52 -0.11
C ASN A 19 -6.63 2.16 -1.18
N THR A 20 -7.04 3.39 -0.93
CA THR A 20 -7.74 4.27 -1.86
C THR A 20 -6.83 5.43 -2.28
N GLY A 21 -7.05 6.00 -3.45
CA GLY A 21 -6.34 7.19 -3.91
C GLY A 21 -5.46 7.00 -5.14
N GLY A 22 -5.12 8.14 -5.77
CA GLY A 22 -4.43 8.18 -7.06
C GLY A 22 -3.02 7.63 -7.04
N PHE A 23 -2.28 7.81 -5.95
CA PHE A 23 -0.89 7.34 -5.83
C PHE A 23 -0.80 5.82 -5.79
N SER A 24 -1.67 5.16 -5.01
CA SER A 24 -1.74 3.69 -4.97
C SER A 24 -2.13 3.12 -6.33
N ASN A 25 -3.12 3.73 -7.00
CA ASN A 25 -3.53 3.33 -8.35
C ASN A 25 -2.42 3.58 -9.38
N TYR A 26 -1.63 4.65 -9.24
CA TYR A 26 -0.48 4.93 -10.07
C TYR A 26 0.60 3.85 -9.93
N LEU A 27 0.98 3.51 -8.72
CA LEU A 27 1.95 2.44 -8.45
C LEU A 27 1.46 1.08 -8.98
N ALA A 28 0.19 0.74 -8.78
CA ALA A 28 -0.41 -0.48 -9.29
C ALA A 28 -0.43 -0.55 -10.82
N LYS A 29 -0.73 0.56 -11.52
CA LYS A 29 -0.71 0.64 -12.99
C LYS A 29 0.69 0.44 -13.55
N ILE A 30 1.71 1.02 -12.95
CA ILE A 30 3.10 0.83 -13.37
C ILE A 30 3.50 -0.64 -13.21
N TRP A 31 3.11 -1.25 -12.11
CA TRP A 31 3.38 -2.66 -11.82
C TRP A 31 2.71 -3.62 -12.81
N ALA A 32 1.46 -3.36 -13.16
CA ALA A 32 0.69 -4.16 -14.10
C ALA A 32 1.13 -4.00 -15.56
N SER A 33 1.98 -2.99 -15.86
CA SER A 33 2.40 -2.75 -17.23
C SER A 33 3.38 -3.83 -17.68
N LYS A 34 2.99 -4.62 -18.71
CA LYS A 34 3.84 -5.62 -19.38
C LYS A 34 5.12 -4.99 -19.98
N PHE A 35 5.16 -3.68 -20.08
CA PHE A 35 6.28 -2.88 -20.56
C PHE A 35 7.49 -2.95 -19.61
N TYR A 36 7.25 -3.02 -18.29
CA TYR A 36 8.33 -3.14 -17.29
C TYR A 36 9.07 -4.48 -17.40
N THR A 37 8.35 -5.58 -17.56
CA THR A 37 8.96 -6.92 -17.74
C THR A 37 9.72 -7.03 -19.07
N SER A 38 9.20 -6.45 -20.15
CA SER A 38 9.83 -6.47 -21.47
C SER A 38 11.14 -5.66 -21.52
N ILE A 39 11.20 -4.48 -20.89
CA ILE A 39 12.43 -3.66 -20.82
C ILE A 39 13.52 -4.36 -20.00
N ARG A 40 13.16 -5.04 -18.91
CA ARG A 40 14.11 -5.77 -18.06
C ARG A 40 14.79 -6.92 -18.82
N GLU A 41 14.08 -7.59 -19.71
CA GLU A 41 14.60 -8.71 -20.50
C GLU A 41 15.35 -8.24 -21.74
N SER A 42 14.81 -7.27 -22.49
CA SER A 42 15.43 -6.76 -23.71
C SER A 42 16.68 -5.92 -23.49
N GLY A 43 16.75 -5.15 -22.39
CA GLY A 43 17.90 -4.32 -22.06
C GLY A 43 19.18 -5.11 -21.74
N LYS A 44 19.07 -6.35 -21.28
CA LYS A 44 20.23 -7.21 -21.00
C LYS A 44 20.92 -7.73 -22.27
N THR A 45 20.19 -7.83 -23.36
CA THR A 45 20.69 -8.42 -24.62
C THR A 45 21.25 -7.36 -25.58
N ALA A 46 20.69 -6.15 -25.62
CA ALA A 46 21.10 -5.10 -26.55
C ALA A 46 22.40 -4.37 -26.15
N LEU A 47 22.74 -4.33 -24.86
CA LEU A 47 23.92 -3.59 -24.33
C LEU A 47 25.27 -4.30 -24.51
N ARG A 48 25.30 -5.45 -25.17
CA ARG A 48 26.52 -6.27 -25.30
C ARG A 48 27.47 -5.83 -26.41
N PHE A 49 27.05 -4.94 -27.32
CA PHE A 49 27.77 -4.72 -28.58
C PHE A 49 28.33 -3.33 -28.87
N ILE A 50 28.18 -2.30 -28.00
CA ILE A 50 28.71 -0.95 -28.31
C ILE A 50 29.38 -0.30 -27.08
N PRO A 51 30.71 -0.17 -27.03
CA PRO A 51 31.45 0.36 -25.86
C PRO A 51 31.25 1.87 -25.58
N SER A 52 31.05 2.69 -26.60
CA SER A 52 30.86 4.16 -26.46
C SER A 52 29.43 4.61 -26.20
N ALA A 53 28.45 3.72 -26.39
CA ALA A 53 27.06 3.98 -26.10
C ALA A 53 26.69 3.74 -24.61
N LYS A 54 27.63 3.19 -23.80
CA LYS A 54 27.35 2.85 -22.39
C LYS A 54 26.96 4.04 -21.55
N ASP A 55 27.62 5.18 -21.71
CA ASP A 55 27.34 6.36 -20.89
C ASP A 55 26.09 7.10 -21.36
N PHE A 56 25.83 7.13 -22.65
CA PHE A 56 24.59 7.68 -23.21
C PHE A 56 23.40 6.78 -22.91
N ALA A 57 23.56 5.46 -23.09
CA ALA A 57 22.54 4.48 -22.76
C ALA A 57 22.25 4.48 -21.26
N LYS A 58 23.26 4.63 -20.40
CA LYS A 58 23.08 4.72 -18.94
C LYS A 58 22.32 5.99 -18.54
N ARG A 59 22.60 7.13 -19.17
CA ARG A 59 21.84 8.39 -18.96
C ARG A 59 20.44 8.32 -19.54
N ALA A 60 20.27 7.81 -20.74
CA ALA A 60 18.97 7.60 -21.35
C ALA A 60 18.16 6.55 -20.56
N GLU A 61 18.78 5.46 -20.11
CA GLU A 61 18.15 4.45 -19.27
C GLU A 61 17.71 5.03 -17.92
N THR A 62 18.51 5.91 -17.31
CA THR A 62 18.16 6.60 -16.07
C THR A 62 17.00 7.56 -16.29
N HIS A 63 17.00 8.34 -17.38
CA HIS A 63 15.89 9.24 -17.72
C HIS A 63 14.61 8.49 -18.14
N PHE A 64 14.72 7.39 -18.90
CA PHE A 64 13.57 6.57 -19.28
C PHE A 64 13.03 5.75 -18.08
N LYS A 65 13.88 5.22 -17.22
CA LYS A 65 13.47 4.58 -15.96
C LYS A 65 12.81 5.62 -15.05
N GLY A 66 13.39 6.81 -14.94
CA GLY A 66 12.88 7.90 -14.13
C GLY A 66 11.47 8.33 -14.49
N MET A 67 11.05 8.20 -15.74
CA MET A 67 9.72 8.64 -16.18
C MET A 67 8.61 7.64 -15.89
N PHE A 68 8.93 6.36 -15.56
CA PHE A 68 7.93 5.28 -15.48
C PHE A 68 8.10 4.30 -14.31
N THR A 69 9.05 4.50 -13.40
CA THR A 69 9.26 3.57 -12.28
C THR A 69 8.72 4.11 -10.95
N PRO A 70 8.20 3.23 -10.08
CA PRO A 70 7.75 3.61 -8.74
C PRO A 70 8.85 4.28 -7.89
N GLY A 71 10.12 4.03 -8.26
CA GLY A 71 11.29 4.56 -7.57
C GLY A 71 11.58 6.02 -7.80
N THR A 72 11.10 6.61 -8.91
CA THR A 72 11.49 7.97 -9.34
C THR A 72 11.27 9.01 -8.25
N LEU A 73 10.13 8.98 -7.58
CA LEU A 73 9.84 9.91 -6.51
C LEU A 73 10.87 9.81 -5.37
N PHE A 74 11.25 8.61 -5.00
CA PHE A 74 12.20 8.37 -3.92
C PHE A 74 13.64 8.70 -4.34
N GLU A 75 13.97 8.46 -5.61
CA GLU A 75 15.27 8.85 -6.20
C GLU A 75 15.42 10.37 -6.27
N GLU A 76 14.36 11.10 -6.66
CA GLU A 76 14.33 12.58 -6.61
C GLU A 76 14.45 13.13 -5.18
N LEU A 77 13.96 12.39 -4.18
CA LEU A 77 14.17 12.70 -2.76
C LEU A 77 15.58 12.34 -2.25
N GLY A 78 16.46 11.82 -3.12
CA GLY A 78 17.85 11.50 -2.82
C GLY A 78 18.08 10.11 -2.25
N PHE A 79 17.10 9.19 -2.34
CA PHE A 79 17.29 7.81 -1.92
C PHE A 79 17.85 6.93 -3.04
N ASN A 80 18.72 5.98 -2.67
CA ASN A 80 19.02 4.84 -3.51
C ASN A 80 17.84 3.87 -3.45
N TYR A 81 16.96 3.88 -4.46
CA TYR A 81 15.79 3.03 -4.52
C TYR A 81 16.12 1.63 -5.01
N ILE A 82 15.67 0.62 -4.26
CA ILE A 82 15.84 -0.80 -4.53
C ILE A 82 14.48 -1.49 -4.50
N GLY A 83 14.14 -2.14 -5.57
CA GLY A 83 12.87 -2.86 -5.70
C GLY A 83 12.04 -2.40 -6.91
N PRO A 84 10.74 -2.71 -6.91
CA PRO A 84 10.07 -3.55 -5.92
C PRO A 84 10.51 -5.03 -6.03
N MET A 85 10.56 -5.72 -4.90
CA MET A 85 10.89 -7.14 -4.84
C MET A 85 9.88 -7.93 -4.00
N ASP A 86 9.80 -9.24 -4.20
CA ASP A 86 8.93 -10.12 -3.41
C ASP A 86 9.44 -10.23 -1.97
N GLY A 87 8.71 -9.63 -1.02
CA GLY A 87 9.02 -9.67 0.41
C GLY A 87 8.81 -11.05 1.06
N HIS A 88 8.20 -12.01 0.36
CA HIS A 88 8.10 -13.39 0.82
C HIS A 88 9.26 -14.28 0.32
N ASN A 89 10.08 -13.78 -0.61
CA ASN A 89 11.30 -14.45 -1.03
C ASN A 89 12.47 -14.12 -0.08
N LEU A 90 12.50 -14.83 1.06
CA LEU A 90 13.48 -14.58 2.13
C LEU A 90 14.93 -14.71 1.63
N LYS A 91 15.21 -15.65 0.73
CA LYS A 91 16.56 -15.86 0.19
C LYS A 91 17.06 -14.66 -0.60
N GLU A 92 16.24 -14.09 -1.45
CA GLU A 92 16.56 -12.90 -2.23
C GLU A 92 16.66 -11.67 -1.33
N MET A 93 15.74 -11.53 -0.39
CA MET A 93 15.75 -10.42 0.59
C MET A 93 17.02 -10.40 1.42
N LEU A 94 17.48 -11.54 1.94
CA LEU A 94 18.74 -11.63 2.70
C LEU A 94 19.95 -11.23 1.86
N ARG A 95 20.03 -11.69 0.60
CA ARG A 95 21.10 -11.29 -0.32
C ARG A 95 21.10 -9.79 -0.60
N THR A 96 19.91 -9.24 -0.80
CA THR A 96 19.76 -7.78 -1.02
C THR A 96 20.19 -7.00 0.21
N LEU A 97 19.75 -7.38 1.40
CA LEU A 97 20.17 -6.73 2.65
C LEU A 97 21.67 -6.79 2.88
N GLU A 98 22.32 -7.93 2.58
CA GLU A 98 23.78 -8.03 2.64
C GLU A 98 24.48 -7.04 1.68
N THR A 99 23.98 -6.95 0.44
CA THR A 99 24.52 -6.00 -0.54
C THR A 99 24.34 -4.56 -0.07
N LEU A 100 23.21 -4.23 0.55
CA LEU A 100 22.88 -2.88 1.02
C LEU A 100 23.76 -2.39 2.17
N LYS A 101 24.42 -3.29 2.91
CA LYS A 101 25.41 -2.91 3.94
C LYS A 101 26.61 -2.13 3.35
N SER A 102 27.00 -2.42 2.13
CA SER A 102 28.11 -1.76 1.44
C SER A 102 27.71 -0.48 0.70
N VAL A 103 26.44 -0.24 0.49
CA VAL A 103 25.93 0.96 -0.20
C VAL A 103 25.91 2.15 0.77
N LYS A 104 26.56 3.24 0.39
CA LYS A 104 26.58 4.48 1.18
C LYS A 104 25.36 5.35 0.86
N GLY A 105 24.99 6.21 1.79
CA GLY A 105 23.88 7.14 1.67
C GLY A 105 22.52 6.53 2.05
N PRO A 106 21.43 7.30 1.91
CA PRO A 106 20.09 6.85 2.23
C PRO A 106 19.61 5.82 1.21
N LYS A 107 19.00 4.74 1.69
CA LYS A 107 18.52 3.60 0.89
C LYS A 107 17.05 3.40 1.13
N PHE A 108 16.30 3.07 0.08
CA PHE A 108 14.88 2.79 0.13
C PHE A 108 14.60 1.41 -0.48
N LEU A 109 14.29 0.43 0.36
CA LEU A 109 13.97 -0.93 -0.05
C LEU A 109 12.44 -1.11 -0.12
N HIS A 110 11.92 -1.36 -1.32
CA HIS A 110 10.50 -1.58 -1.55
C HIS A 110 10.22 -3.08 -1.64
N LEU A 111 9.47 -3.60 -0.67
CA LEU A 111 9.04 -4.99 -0.58
C LEU A 111 7.54 -5.09 -0.88
N ILE A 112 7.18 -5.97 -1.80
CA ILE A 112 5.78 -6.32 -2.05
C ILE A 112 5.44 -7.55 -1.22
N THR A 113 4.37 -7.48 -0.45
CA THR A 113 3.92 -8.57 0.38
C THR A 113 2.41 -8.81 0.22
N LYS A 114 1.94 -9.92 0.74
CA LYS A 114 0.52 -10.22 0.87
C LYS A 114 0.16 -10.30 2.35
N LYS A 115 -0.77 -9.46 2.78
CA LYS A 115 -1.26 -9.44 4.17
C LYS A 115 -1.86 -10.79 4.56
N GLY A 116 -1.44 -11.35 5.70
CA GLY A 116 -1.88 -12.66 6.17
C GLY A 116 -1.23 -13.86 5.49
N LYS A 117 -0.22 -13.68 4.64
CA LYS A 117 0.47 -14.75 3.89
C LYS A 117 0.90 -15.91 4.79
N GLY A 118 0.54 -17.12 4.38
CA GLY A 118 0.83 -18.36 5.13
C GLY A 118 -0.28 -18.79 6.08
N PHE A 119 -1.32 -17.96 6.29
CA PHE A 119 -2.50 -18.33 7.07
C PHE A 119 -3.77 -18.09 6.24
N ALA A 120 -4.30 -19.15 5.65
CA ALA A 120 -5.39 -19.07 4.68
C ALA A 120 -6.64 -18.28 5.14
N PRO A 121 -7.09 -18.34 6.41
CA PRO A 121 -8.18 -17.48 6.88
C PRO A 121 -7.86 -15.98 6.79
N ALA A 122 -6.64 -15.58 7.18
CA ALA A 122 -6.21 -14.19 7.12
C ALA A 122 -5.97 -13.72 5.67
N GLU A 123 -5.55 -14.62 4.78
CA GLU A 123 -5.43 -14.29 3.35
C GLU A 123 -6.79 -14.04 2.69
N LYS A 124 -7.84 -14.72 3.16
CA LYS A 124 -9.22 -14.53 2.67
C LYS A 124 -9.89 -13.29 3.27
N ASN A 125 -9.65 -13.01 4.53
CA ASN A 125 -10.28 -11.90 5.25
C ASN A 125 -9.25 -11.09 6.06
N PRO A 126 -8.35 -10.35 5.37
CA PRO A 126 -7.22 -9.66 6.00
C PRO A 126 -7.65 -8.52 6.95
N ILE A 127 -8.87 -8.01 6.81
CA ILE A 127 -9.40 -6.94 7.66
C ILE A 127 -9.77 -7.51 9.03
N GLU A 128 -10.55 -8.59 9.06
CA GLU A 128 -10.95 -9.27 10.30
C GLU A 128 -9.74 -9.75 11.11
N PHE A 129 -8.69 -10.20 10.40
CA PHE A 129 -7.45 -10.69 11.01
C PHE A 129 -6.38 -9.61 11.24
N HIS A 130 -6.71 -8.35 11.04
CA HIS A 130 -5.77 -7.23 11.30
C HIS A 130 -5.46 -7.07 12.80
N ALA A 131 -6.46 -7.22 13.66
CA ALA A 131 -6.34 -7.14 15.10
C ALA A 131 -7.01 -8.35 15.75
N LEU A 132 -6.24 -9.42 15.97
CA LEU A 132 -6.73 -10.59 16.69
C LEU A 132 -6.61 -10.35 18.20
N ASN A 133 -7.72 -10.04 18.82
CA ASN A 133 -7.89 -10.31 20.24
C ASN A 133 -7.99 -11.82 20.40
N LYS A 134 -7.17 -12.46 21.26
CA LYS A 134 -7.17 -13.89 21.61
C LYS A 134 -8.00 -14.81 20.70
N ILE A 135 -7.38 -15.80 20.08
CA ILE A 135 -8.07 -16.94 19.45
C ILE A 135 -8.67 -17.81 20.56
N GLU A 136 -9.77 -17.37 21.15
CA GLU A 136 -10.53 -18.21 22.06
C GLU A 136 -11.39 -19.14 21.21
N LYS A 137 -11.21 -20.46 21.41
CA LYS A 137 -12.02 -21.52 20.78
C LYS A 137 -13.51 -21.42 21.15
N THR A 138 -13.86 -20.61 22.12
CA THR A 138 -15.24 -20.33 22.53
C THR A 138 -15.56 -18.86 22.29
N LYS A 139 -16.37 -18.60 21.26
CA LYS A 139 -17.04 -17.31 21.11
C LYS A 139 -17.95 -17.12 22.33
N ARG A 140 -17.49 -16.40 23.35
CA ARG A 140 -18.41 -15.79 24.29
C ARG A 140 -19.22 -14.78 23.47
N LYS A 141 -20.46 -15.14 23.15
CA LYS A 141 -21.44 -14.15 22.66
C LYS A 141 -21.56 -13.12 23.77
N SER A 142 -20.95 -11.95 23.60
CA SER A 142 -21.31 -10.80 24.43
C SER A 142 -22.73 -10.45 24.03
N ASN A 143 -23.67 -10.61 24.96
CA ASN A 143 -25.08 -10.27 24.75
C ASN A 143 -25.30 -8.75 24.77
N GLY A 144 -24.25 -7.94 24.79
CA GLY A 144 -24.32 -6.48 24.80
C GLY A 144 -24.33 -5.87 23.40
N ILE A 145 -25.16 -4.88 23.19
CA ILE A 145 -25.16 -4.04 21.98
C ILE A 145 -23.90 -3.18 22.03
N LYS A 146 -23.10 -3.21 20.95
CA LYS A 146 -21.89 -2.38 20.85
C LYS A 146 -22.27 -0.93 20.57
N TYR A 147 -21.58 0.02 21.20
CA TYR A 147 -21.77 1.46 20.91
C TYR A 147 -21.62 1.79 19.42
N SER A 148 -20.64 1.19 18.72
CA SER A 148 -20.44 1.37 17.29
C SER A 148 -21.65 0.90 16.46
N SER A 149 -22.35 -0.18 16.87
CA SER A 149 -23.56 -0.63 16.19
C SER A 149 -24.71 0.37 16.38
N VAL A 150 -24.84 0.93 17.59
CA VAL A 150 -25.83 1.98 17.86
C VAL A 150 -25.55 3.21 17.01
N PHE A 151 -24.28 3.63 16.94
CA PHE A 151 -23.88 4.78 16.14
C PHE A 151 -24.14 4.55 14.64
N GLY A 152 -23.77 3.38 14.09
CA GLY A 152 -24.01 3.06 12.68
C GLY A 152 -25.50 3.06 12.31
N SER A 153 -26.35 2.46 13.16
CA SER A 153 -27.81 2.48 12.96
C SER A 153 -28.39 3.90 13.05
N TRP A 154 -27.91 4.70 14.01
CA TRP A 154 -28.31 6.11 14.13
C TRP A 154 -27.90 6.89 12.88
N LEU A 155 -26.66 6.70 12.38
CA LEU A 155 -26.17 7.38 11.20
C LEU A 155 -27.04 7.08 9.96
N CYS A 156 -27.43 5.82 9.74
CA CYS A 156 -28.36 5.44 8.69
C CYS A 156 -29.72 6.14 8.85
N SER A 157 -30.25 6.18 10.08
CA SER A 157 -31.56 6.80 10.34
C SER A 157 -31.60 8.31 10.07
N GLN A 158 -30.44 9.00 10.11
CA GLN A 158 -30.38 10.44 9.80
C GLN A 158 -30.67 10.71 8.33
N LEU A 159 -30.14 9.92 7.40
CA LEU A 159 -30.44 10.06 5.96
C LEU A 159 -31.85 9.56 5.63
N GLU A 160 -32.33 8.49 6.27
CA GLU A 160 -33.72 8.02 6.12
C GLU A 160 -34.73 9.10 6.49
N ASN A 161 -34.41 9.97 7.43
CA ASN A 161 -35.21 11.11 7.86
C ASN A 161 -35.03 12.38 7.01
N GLN A 162 -34.51 12.25 5.78
CA GLN A 162 -34.31 13.34 4.80
C GLN A 162 -33.27 14.40 5.22
N ASN A 163 -32.26 14.01 5.94
CA ASN A 163 -31.11 14.89 6.22
C ASN A 163 -30.06 14.78 5.12
N ASP A 164 -30.36 15.29 3.92
CA ASP A 164 -29.57 15.13 2.70
C ASP A 164 -28.17 15.80 2.77
N ASN A 165 -27.89 16.59 3.81
CA ASN A 165 -26.61 17.29 3.98
C ASN A 165 -25.62 16.53 4.87
N LEU A 166 -25.87 15.28 5.18
CA LEU A 166 -24.98 14.46 6.01
C LEU A 166 -23.98 13.69 5.16
N ILE A 167 -22.71 13.83 5.48
CA ILE A 167 -21.64 12.97 4.99
C ILE A 167 -20.92 12.32 6.15
N ALA A 168 -20.38 11.12 5.94
CA ALA A 168 -19.58 10.40 6.92
C ALA A 168 -18.16 10.17 6.36
N ILE A 169 -17.17 10.55 7.14
CA ILE A 169 -15.75 10.41 6.77
C ILE A 169 -15.06 9.56 7.84
N THR A 170 -14.24 8.60 7.42
CA THR A 170 -13.46 7.76 8.35
C THR A 170 -12.05 7.53 7.84
N PRO A 171 -11.01 7.59 8.71
CA PRO A 171 -9.65 7.18 8.35
C PRO A 171 -9.47 5.67 8.58
N ALA A 172 -9.82 4.85 7.57
CA ALA A 172 -9.66 3.38 7.55
C ALA A 172 -10.38 2.60 8.68
N MET A 173 -11.43 3.16 9.28
CA MET A 173 -12.09 2.59 10.46
C MET A 173 -13.58 2.30 10.27
N SER A 174 -14.03 2.03 9.05
CA SER A 174 -15.46 1.80 8.74
C SER A 174 -16.07 0.66 9.57
N GLU A 175 -15.37 -0.46 9.74
CA GLU A 175 -15.82 -1.57 10.59
C GLU A 175 -15.78 -1.23 12.08
N GLY A 176 -14.67 -0.66 12.55
CA GLY A 176 -14.47 -0.33 13.96
C GLY A 176 -15.47 0.70 14.48
N SER A 177 -15.85 1.65 13.64
CA SER A 177 -16.85 2.68 13.95
C SER A 177 -18.29 2.24 13.72
N GLY A 178 -18.53 1.07 13.07
CA GLY A 178 -19.85 0.56 12.74
C GLY A 178 -20.49 1.20 11.51
N MET A 179 -19.70 1.83 10.63
CA MET A 179 -20.18 2.56 9.45
C MET A 179 -20.37 1.68 8.20
N ASN A 180 -20.11 0.36 8.26
CA ASN A 180 -20.19 -0.50 7.07
C ASN A 180 -21.57 -0.47 6.42
N GLU A 181 -22.63 -0.56 7.22
CA GLU A 181 -24.00 -0.51 6.72
C GLU A 181 -24.31 0.84 6.04
N PHE A 182 -23.82 1.93 6.62
CA PHE A 182 -23.97 3.26 6.05
C PHE A 182 -23.21 3.38 4.72
N ALA A 183 -21.99 2.87 4.64
CA ALA A 183 -21.18 2.88 3.41
C ALA A 183 -21.83 2.07 2.27
N GLU A 184 -22.53 0.97 2.61
CA GLU A 184 -23.25 0.13 1.63
C GLU A 184 -24.54 0.79 1.15
N LYS A 185 -25.30 1.42 2.07
CA LYS A 185 -26.59 2.05 1.74
C LYS A 185 -26.43 3.42 1.06
N TYR A 186 -25.43 4.17 1.45
CA TYR A 186 -25.22 5.57 1.05
C TYR A 186 -23.79 5.83 0.57
N PRO A 187 -23.34 5.17 -0.53
CA PRO A 187 -21.96 5.25 -1.01
C PRO A 187 -21.54 6.67 -1.41
N ASP A 188 -22.45 7.51 -1.85
CA ASP A 188 -22.18 8.90 -2.25
C ASP A 188 -22.00 9.84 -1.04
N ASN A 189 -22.42 9.40 0.14
CA ASN A 189 -22.32 10.15 1.40
C ASN A 189 -21.22 9.60 2.32
N PHE A 190 -20.45 8.59 1.86
CA PHE A 190 -19.43 7.93 2.68
C PHE A 190 -18.05 8.03 2.02
N TYR A 191 -17.04 8.43 2.82
CA TYR A 191 -15.65 8.58 2.38
C TYR A 191 -14.70 7.88 3.36
N ASP A 192 -14.00 6.85 2.89
CA ASP A 192 -12.86 6.26 3.60
C ASP A 192 -11.57 6.85 3.02
N VAL A 193 -10.88 7.67 3.80
CA VAL A 193 -9.65 8.35 3.39
C VAL A 193 -8.39 7.55 3.71
N ALA A 194 -8.51 6.27 4.04
CA ALA A 194 -7.45 5.42 4.55
C ALA A 194 -6.84 5.98 5.86
N ILE A 195 -5.61 5.59 6.24
CA ILE A 195 -4.95 6.10 7.47
C ILE A 195 -4.39 7.49 7.18
N ALA A 196 -5.29 8.48 7.12
CA ALA A 196 -4.96 9.88 6.83
C ALA A 196 -5.87 10.81 7.65
N GLU A 197 -5.68 10.82 8.96
CA GLU A 197 -6.50 11.55 9.93
C GLU A 197 -6.54 13.04 9.63
N GLN A 198 -5.39 13.65 9.29
CA GLN A 198 -5.32 15.06 8.93
C GLN A 198 -6.13 15.36 7.68
N HIS A 199 -6.11 14.45 6.70
CA HIS A 199 -6.91 14.59 5.48
C HIS A 199 -8.41 14.46 5.79
N SER A 200 -8.80 13.53 6.65
CA SER A 200 -10.21 13.37 7.04
C SER A 200 -10.79 14.62 7.73
N MET A 201 -9.94 15.42 8.38
CA MET A 201 -10.36 16.67 9.04
C MET A 201 -10.39 17.87 8.09
N THR A 202 -9.72 17.79 6.95
CA THR A 202 -9.60 18.89 5.98
C THR A 202 -10.37 18.63 4.68
N PHE A 203 -10.92 17.44 4.54
CA PHE A 203 -11.69 17.00 3.37
C PHE A 203 -13.03 17.73 3.29
#